data_f98dbe39be65c86655480cccc381bb83
#
_entry.id   f98dbe39be65c86655480cccc381bb83
#
_cell.length_a   1.000
_cell.length_b   1.000
_cell.length_c   1.000
_cell.angle_alpha   90.00
_cell.angle_beta   90.00
_cell.angle_gamma   90.00
#
_symmetry.space_group_name_H-M   'P 1'
#
loop_
_entity.id
_entity.type
_entity.pdbx_description
1 polymer ?
#
loop_
_entity_poly.entity_id
_entity_poly.type
_entity_poly.pdbx_seq_one_letter_code
_entity_poly.pdbx_strand_id
1 'polypeptide(L)'
;MIIKKQLKCTLLFVITIVGILGCNSTPAQSNDSALDIEEEYIDEKYSEENASWLAGSWGITQRVDGGYKLDQSVDAGSAHWVAGAEEIVKNLPSSGHVITSFTHPAHAFLFTLRDNDNVDVAAIHPDMVPRLENEQIIFDVINVYRKAGKKVILYLNAAGPSMITDNDPENEREIKAAWEEYYNTEWNGDEGAAWRYLVEGYAKRFDGLVDGYWLDNVRKLPGSLSDFVDTLRSVDPTLAIGINEKKAYFTDASGEYLYVDSDGLDDQDDTDYKIIKHVPTNEYGDFTAGHITPLGRGAPPNSWGYEEYTIPDMQETPWDSYNGNKKALKHGWFPIRSTWSSSRSDLVFGIEQAYRFTRKITDAGAGITWSTTQDEGYMSADEMDIMIEIENRITQTPKANYEAYQKPVGAYLLGETP
;
A
#
# COMPACT_ATOMS: atom_id res chain seq x y z
N MET A 1 19.96 39.21 -29.92
CA MET A 1 21.33 39.71 -29.58
C MET A 1 21.42 39.76 -28.08
N ILE A 2 22.29 38.97 -27.49
CA ILE A 2 22.88 39.06 -26.13
C ILE A 2 23.07 37.66 -25.56
N ILE A 3 24.18 37.15 -25.79
CA ILE A 3 25.36 36.67 -25.06
C ILE A 3 25.08 35.66 -23.94
N LYS A 4 25.44 34.40 -24.27
CA LYS A 4 25.69 33.30 -23.31
C LYS A 4 27.04 33.54 -22.62
N LYS A 5 27.10 33.40 -21.30
CA LYS A 5 28.34 33.16 -20.56
C LYS A 5 28.32 31.74 -19.98
N GLN A 6 29.19 30.91 -20.53
CA GLN A 6 29.59 29.63 -19.90
C GLN A 6 30.68 29.89 -18.89
N LEU A 7 30.58 29.32 -17.71
CA LEU A 7 31.68 29.23 -16.76
C LEU A 7 32.10 27.76 -16.66
N LYS A 8 33.31 27.46 -17.15
CA LYS A 8 33.99 26.16 -16.92
C LYS A 8 34.79 26.26 -15.63
N CYS A 9 34.52 25.38 -14.67
CA CYS A 9 35.40 25.11 -13.53
C CYS A 9 36.25 23.88 -13.84
N THR A 10 37.55 24.08 -13.96
CA THR A 10 38.56 23.03 -14.09
C THR A 10 39.06 22.67 -12.71
N LEU A 11 38.87 21.40 -12.29
CA LEU A 11 39.44 20.88 -11.06
C LEU A 11 40.76 20.17 -11.35
N LEU A 12 41.84 20.66 -10.72
CA LEU A 12 43.22 20.15 -10.86
C LEU A 12 43.42 19.09 -9.78
N PHE A 13 43.71 17.84 -10.14
CA PHE A 13 44.18 16.81 -9.22
C PHE A 13 45.71 16.81 -9.17
N VAL A 14 46.29 17.00 -7.99
CA VAL A 14 47.69 16.82 -7.71
C VAL A 14 47.89 15.44 -7.14
N ILE A 15 48.65 14.59 -7.86
CA ILE A 15 49.10 13.27 -7.37
C ILE A 15 50.50 13.44 -6.78
N THR A 16 50.66 13.14 -5.51
CA THR A 16 51.96 13.06 -4.86
C THR A 16 52.40 11.59 -4.80
N ILE A 17 53.43 11.26 -5.54
CA ILE A 17 54.11 9.94 -5.48
C ILE A 17 55.23 10.03 -4.44
N VAL A 18 55.16 9.16 -3.43
CA VAL A 18 56.28 8.89 -2.52
C VAL A 18 56.80 7.47 -2.80
N GLY A 19 57.97 7.36 -3.35
CA GLY A 19 58.65 6.09 -3.52
C GLY A 19 59.48 5.75 -2.28
N ILE A 20 59.48 4.48 -1.87
CA ILE A 20 60.48 3.91 -0.97
C ILE A 20 60.97 2.58 -1.55
N LEU A 21 62.28 2.51 -1.65
CA LEU A 21 63.08 1.40 -2.14
C LEU A 21 63.17 0.21 -1.14
N GLY A 22 63.02 -0.93 -1.64
CA GLY A 22 63.81 -2.16 -1.60
C GLY A 22 64.13 -2.85 -0.26
N CYS A 23 63.86 -4.15 -0.24
CA CYS A 23 64.82 -5.20 0.07
C CYS A 23 64.27 -6.58 -0.28
N ASN A 24 65.08 -7.38 -0.97
CA ASN A 24 64.87 -8.76 -1.37
C ASN A 24 64.81 -9.74 -0.17
N SER A 25 63.91 -10.72 -0.21
CA SER A 25 64.14 -12.07 0.29
C SER A 25 63.18 -13.07 -0.37
N THR A 26 63.71 -14.18 -0.80
CA THR A 26 63.16 -15.27 -1.62
C THR A 26 62.15 -16.18 -0.88
N PRO A 27 61.40 -17.05 -1.57
CA PRO A 27 60.01 -17.35 -1.25
C PRO A 27 59.81 -18.61 -0.39
N ALA A 28 58.83 -18.52 0.48
CA ALA A 28 58.19 -19.72 1.05
C ALA A 28 56.84 -19.90 0.36
N GLN A 29 56.63 -21.05 -0.24
CA GLN A 29 55.31 -21.48 -0.74
C GLN A 29 54.36 -21.64 0.44
N SER A 30 53.32 -20.84 0.49
CA SER A 30 52.13 -21.10 1.27
C SER A 30 50.97 -21.27 0.31
N ASN A 31 50.33 -22.44 0.34
CA ASN A 31 49.04 -22.69 -0.24
C ASN A 31 48.01 -21.80 0.49
N ASP A 32 47.71 -20.65 -0.06
CA ASP A 32 46.53 -19.91 0.29
C ASP A 32 45.44 -20.25 -0.76
N SER A 33 44.54 -21.12 -0.34
CA SER A 33 43.23 -21.21 -0.95
C SER A 33 42.58 -19.82 -0.75
N ALA A 34 42.53 -19.06 -1.82
CA ALA A 34 41.65 -17.90 -1.91
C ALA A 34 40.24 -18.37 -1.61
N LEU A 35 39.73 -18.08 -0.45
CA LEU A 35 38.32 -18.01 -0.20
C LEU A 35 37.85 -16.83 -1.05
N ASP A 36 37.25 -17.11 -2.20
CA ASP A 36 36.39 -16.18 -2.89
C ASP A 36 35.25 -15.84 -1.92
N ILE A 37 35.43 -14.75 -1.17
CA ILE A 37 34.33 -14.07 -0.54
C ILE A 37 33.63 -13.41 -1.72
N GLU A 38 32.61 -14.10 -2.26
CA GLU A 38 31.56 -13.42 -3.00
C GLU A 38 31.04 -12.36 -2.03
N GLU A 39 31.44 -11.10 -2.24
CA GLU A 39 30.71 -9.96 -1.67
C GLU A 39 29.28 -10.12 -2.19
N GLU A 40 28.42 -10.56 -1.29
CA GLU A 40 26.99 -10.59 -1.51
C GLU A 40 26.59 -9.15 -1.84
N TYR A 41 26.37 -8.88 -3.13
CA TYR A 41 25.90 -7.59 -3.63
C TYR A 41 24.49 -7.43 -3.07
N ILE A 42 24.40 -6.84 -1.86
CA ILE A 42 23.10 -6.45 -1.28
C ILE A 42 22.54 -5.43 -2.26
N ASP A 43 21.50 -5.83 -2.94
CA ASP A 43 20.76 -4.94 -3.82
C ASP A 43 20.18 -3.81 -2.97
N GLU A 44 20.86 -2.66 -2.95
CA GLU A 44 20.45 -1.45 -2.21
C GLU A 44 19.07 -0.92 -2.67
N LYS A 45 18.51 -1.53 -3.72
CA LYS A 45 17.27 -1.14 -4.37
C LYS A 45 16.03 -1.27 -3.47
N TYR A 46 16.07 -2.16 -2.47
CA TYR A 46 14.97 -2.42 -1.55
C TYR A 46 15.49 -2.34 -0.10
N SER A 47 15.12 -1.30 0.63
CA SER A 47 15.59 -1.06 1.98
C SER A 47 14.49 -1.29 3.00
N GLU A 48 14.81 -1.96 4.13
CA GLU A 48 13.94 -1.99 5.31
C GLU A 48 13.59 -0.57 5.79
N GLU A 49 14.42 0.42 5.48
CA GLU A 49 14.23 1.81 5.85
C GLU A 49 13.01 2.46 5.22
N ASN A 50 12.61 2.02 4.00
CA ASN A 50 11.50 2.64 3.29
C ASN A 50 10.16 2.56 4.04
N ALA A 51 9.90 1.48 4.79
CA ALA A 51 8.70 1.33 5.60
C ALA A 51 8.93 1.62 7.11
N SER A 52 10.12 2.07 7.52
CA SER A 52 10.44 2.28 8.95
C SER A 52 9.52 3.28 9.64
N TRP A 53 9.04 4.28 8.93
CA TRP A 53 8.10 5.27 9.43
C TRP A 53 6.69 4.71 9.73
N LEU A 54 6.35 3.56 9.13
CA LEU A 54 5.08 2.87 9.38
C LEU A 54 5.14 1.98 10.63
N ALA A 55 6.34 1.65 11.11
CA ALA A 55 6.54 0.84 12.31
C ALA A 55 6.00 1.56 13.56
N GLY A 56 5.09 0.91 14.28
CA GLY A 56 4.40 1.48 15.43
C GLY A 56 3.38 2.58 15.09
N SER A 57 3.09 2.78 13.81
CA SER A 57 2.13 3.78 13.34
C SER A 57 0.72 3.20 13.24
N TRP A 58 -0.27 4.02 13.59
CA TRP A 58 -1.65 3.77 13.23
C TRP A 58 -2.17 4.86 12.29
N GLY A 59 -3.10 4.50 11.43
CA GLY A 59 -3.64 5.41 10.44
C GLY A 59 -5.07 5.05 10.03
N ILE A 60 -5.59 5.81 9.10
CA ILE A 60 -6.95 5.67 8.56
C ILE A 60 -6.95 5.72 7.04
N THR A 61 -8.08 5.41 6.45
CA THR A 61 -8.30 5.59 5.02
C THR A 61 -9.24 6.77 4.77
N GLN A 62 -8.83 7.70 3.92
CA GLN A 62 -9.72 8.67 3.32
C GLN A 62 -9.61 8.57 1.80
N ARG A 63 -10.59 7.97 1.15
CA ARG A 63 -10.61 7.81 -0.31
C ARG A 63 -11.30 8.98 -0.96
N VAL A 64 -10.53 9.71 -1.77
CA VAL A 64 -11.08 10.80 -2.60
C VAL A 64 -11.60 10.17 -3.88
N ASP A 65 -12.84 9.75 -3.90
CA ASP A 65 -13.45 9.02 -5.02
C ASP A 65 -14.68 9.69 -5.63
N GLY A 66 -14.99 10.89 -5.16
CA GLY A 66 -16.12 11.64 -5.67
C GLY A 66 -15.95 12.10 -7.12
N GLY A 67 -16.95 11.87 -7.94
CA GLY A 67 -16.96 12.30 -9.34
C GLY A 67 -16.15 11.42 -10.30
N TYR A 68 -15.56 10.33 -9.81
CA TYR A 68 -14.84 9.36 -10.64
C TYR A 68 -15.68 8.17 -11.07
N LYS A 69 -16.99 8.22 -10.85
CA LYS A 69 -17.88 7.22 -11.40
C LYS A 69 -18.14 7.53 -12.86
N LEU A 70 -18.27 6.49 -13.67
CA LEU A 70 -18.47 6.63 -15.10
C LEU A 70 -19.73 7.42 -15.48
N ASP A 71 -20.78 7.37 -14.67
CA ASP A 71 -21.96 8.18 -14.88
C ASP A 71 -21.72 9.68 -14.68
N GLN A 72 -20.58 10.05 -14.07
CA GLN A 72 -20.15 11.42 -13.76
C GLN A 72 -21.26 12.33 -13.19
N SER A 73 -22.33 11.70 -12.67
CA SER A 73 -23.45 12.41 -12.05
C SER A 73 -23.09 12.98 -10.69
N VAL A 74 -22.04 12.45 -10.08
CA VAL A 74 -21.54 12.90 -8.78
C VAL A 74 -20.50 13.98 -9.02
N ASP A 75 -20.79 15.18 -8.55
CA ASP A 75 -19.87 16.29 -8.54
C ASP A 75 -18.93 16.15 -7.33
N ALA A 76 -17.66 15.81 -7.57
CA ALA A 76 -16.65 15.73 -6.49
C ALA A 76 -16.40 17.10 -5.86
N GLY A 77 -16.64 18.19 -6.58
CA GLY A 77 -16.57 19.56 -6.05
C GLY A 77 -17.64 19.86 -5.01
N SER A 78 -18.76 19.10 -4.99
CA SER A 78 -19.78 19.21 -3.94
C SER A 78 -19.40 18.47 -2.65
N ALA A 79 -18.44 17.54 -2.69
CA ALA A 79 -17.99 16.81 -1.52
C ALA A 79 -16.92 17.61 -0.74
N HIS A 80 -16.98 17.53 0.58
CA HIS A 80 -16.11 18.31 1.46
C HIS A 80 -14.80 17.57 1.79
N TRP A 81 -14.10 17.01 0.79
CA TRP A 81 -12.90 16.19 0.98
C TRP A 81 -11.79 16.88 1.78
N VAL A 82 -11.53 18.15 1.48
CA VAL A 82 -10.50 18.93 2.18
C VAL A 82 -10.93 19.21 3.61
N ALA A 83 -12.18 19.64 3.82
CA ALA A 83 -12.71 19.88 5.16
C ALA A 83 -12.76 18.57 5.99
N GLY A 84 -13.10 17.45 5.38
CA GLY A 84 -13.04 16.13 6.03
C GLY A 84 -11.61 15.74 6.43
N ALA A 85 -10.60 16.02 5.59
CA ALA A 85 -9.20 15.82 5.94
C ALA A 85 -8.77 16.74 7.11
N GLU A 86 -9.18 18.00 7.11
CA GLU A 86 -8.93 18.93 8.21
C GLU A 86 -9.58 18.47 9.52
N GLU A 87 -10.79 17.95 9.46
CA GLU A 87 -11.48 17.37 10.63
C GLU A 87 -10.74 16.14 11.16
N ILE A 88 -10.30 15.22 10.28
CA ILE A 88 -9.51 14.04 10.66
C ILE A 88 -8.21 14.46 11.34
N VAL A 89 -7.46 15.36 10.74
CA VAL A 89 -6.18 15.85 11.30
C VAL A 89 -6.38 16.49 12.66
N LYS A 90 -7.45 17.27 12.81
CA LYS A 90 -7.79 17.95 14.08
C LYS A 90 -8.15 16.95 15.19
N ASN A 91 -8.94 15.95 14.86
CA ASN A 91 -9.48 15.00 15.84
C ASN A 91 -8.53 13.82 16.13
N LEU A 92 -7.63 13.50 15.19
CA LEU A 92 -6.73 12.35 15.26
C LEU A 92 -5.25 12.77 15.12
N PRO A 93 -4.74 13.67 15.97
CA PRO A 93 -3.38 14.20 15.83
C PRO A 93 -2.29 13.13 15.95
N SER A 94 -2.49 12.04 16.73
CA SER A 94 -1.51 10.98 16.91
C SER A 94 -1.49 9.95 15.77
N SER A 95 -2.50 9.94 14.88
CA SER A 95 -2.43 9.06 13.70
C SER A 95 -1.23 9.44 12.83
N GLY A 96 -0.41 8.44 12.45
CA GLY A 96 0.85 8.70 11.76
C GLY A 96 0.72 8.77 10.24
N HIS A 97 -0.31 8.14 9.66
CA HIS A 97 -0.46 8.04 8.22
C HIS A 97 -1.91 7.99 7.75
N VAL A 98 -2.09 8.18 6.45
CA VAL A 98 -3.35 8.02 5.74
C VAL A 98 -3.14 7.22 4.46
N ILE A 99 -4.09 6.34 4.13
CA ILE A 99 -4.22 5.76 2.79
C ILE A 99 -5.29 6.54 2.05
N THR A 100 -4.95 7.12 0.89
CA THR A 100 -5.89 7.82 0.01
C THR A 100 -5.82 7.28 -1.41
N SER A 101 -6.77 7.66 -2.27
CA SER A 101 -6.88 7.06 -3.60
C SER A 101 -5.93 7.70 -4.61
N PHE A 102 -5.26 6.85 -5.39
CA PHE A 102 -4.66 7.23 -6.66
C PHE A 102 -5.58 6.82 -7.83
N THR A 103 -6.16 5.64 -7.73
CA THR A 103 -7.21 5.17 -8.62
C THR A 103 -8.46 4.85 -7.83
N HIS A 104 -9.62 4.90 -8.49
CA HIS A 104 -10.86 4.51 -7.83
C HIS A 104 -10.91 2.99 -7.64
N PRO A 105 -11.17 2.46 -6.43
CA PRO A 105 -11.12 1.03 -6.18
C PRO A 105 -12.20 0.22 -6.93
N ALA A 106 -13.37 0.80 -7.21
CA ALA A 106 -14.44 0.13 -7.94
C ALA A 106 -14.31 0.27 -9.47
N HIS A 107 -13.62 1.33 -9.91
CA HIS A 107 -13.30 1.61 -11.31
C HIS A 107 -11.78 1.74 -11.43
N ALA A 108 -11.13 0.61 -11.49
CA ALA A 108 -9.69 0.41 -11.33
C ALA A 108 -8.79 1.26 -12.23
N PHE A 109 -9.34 1.84 -13.25
CA PHE A 109 -8.66 2.60 -14.29
C PHE A 109 -8.87 4.12 -14.17
N LEU A 110 -9.78 4.61 -13.32
CA LEU A 110 -9.97 6.04 -13.12
C LEU A 110 -8.93 6.61 -12.17
N PHE A 111 -8.27 7.68 -12.60
CA PHE A 111 -7.23 8.35 -11.83
C PHE A 111 -7.76 9.56 -11.07
N THR A 112 -7.05 9.94 -10.01
CA THR A 112 -7.35 11.15 -9.25
C THR A 112 -6.88 12.43 -9.97
N LEU A 113 -6.00 12.29 -10.97
CA LEU A 113 -5.46 13.39 -11.75
C LEU A 113 -5.83 13.27 -13.23
N ARG A 114 -6.08 14.41 -13.86
CA ARG A 114 -6.24 14.55 -15.30
C ARG A 114 -4.89 14.70 -16.01
N ASP A 115 -4.02 15.51 -15.42
CA ASP A 115 -2.73 15.85 -15.99
C ASP A 115 -1.69 14.75 -15.70
N ASN A 116 -1.00 14.32 -16.74
CA ASN A 116 0.01 13.26 -16.71
C ASN A 116 1.24 13.71 -17.49
N ASP A 117 2.43 13.59 -16.90
CA ASP A 117 3.67 14.10 -17.50
C ASP A 117 4.11 13.34 -18.77
N ASN A 118 3.59 12.13 -18.98
CA ASN A 118 4.04 11.28 -20.08
C ASN A 118 3.03 11.20 -21.24
N VAL A 119 1.72 11.23 -20.96
CA VAL A 119 0.69 10.98 -22.00
C VAL A 119 -0.59 11.77 -21.72
N ASP A 120 -1.28 12.19 -22.77
CA ASP A 120 -2.63 12.74 -22.66
C ASP A 120 -3.63 11.59 -22.48
N VAL A 121 -3.89 11.22 -21.23
CA VAL A 121 -4.77 10.09 -20.86
C VAL A 121 -6.20 10.35 -21.32
N ALA A 122 -6.66 11.61 -21.31
CA ALA A 122 -7.99 11.97 -21.78
C ALA A 122 -8.14 11.76 -23.30
N ALA A 123 -7.03 11.79 -24.04
CA ALA A 123 -7.04 11.47 -25.48
C ALA A 123 -7.15 9.96 -25.74
N ILE A 124 -6.75 9.10 -24.79
CA ILE A 124 -7.02 7.66 -24.87
C ILE A 124 -8.52 7.45 -24.67
N HIS A 125 -9.05 7.87 -23.53
CA HIS A 125 -10.49 7.89 -23.26
C HIS A 125 -10.82 8.96 -22.20
N PRO A 126 -11.83 9.83 -22.44
CA PRO A 126 -12.14 10.94 -21.54
C PRO A 126 -12.56 10.49 -20.12
N ASP A 127 -13.14 9.30 -19.98
CA ASP A 127 -13.60 8.77 -18.69
C ASP A 127 -12.48 8.07 -17.89
N MET A 128 -11.26 8.01 -18.40
CA MET A 128 -10.09 7.55 -17.63
C MET A 128 -9.56 8.60 -16.66
N VAL A 129 -10.01 9.83 -16.75
CA VAL A 129 -9.55 10.96 -15.93
C VAL A 129 -10.72 11.68 -15.27
N PRO A 130 -10.49 12.36 -14.12
CA PRO A 130 -11.52 13.15 -13.47
C PRO A 130 -11.93 14.37 -14.31
N ARG A 131 -13.00 15.01 -13.93
CA ARG A 131 -13.36 16.34 -14.44
C ARG A 131 -12.26 17.33 -14.08
N LEU A 132 -12.03 18.31 -14.97
CA LEU A 132 -10.96 19.30 -14.79
C LEU A 132 -11.07 20.06 -13.47
N GLU A 133 -12.29 20.43 -13.08
CA GLU A 133 -12.58 21.13 -11.81
C GLU A 133 -12.25 20.31 -10.56
N ASN A 134 -12.13 19.00 -10.69
CA ASN A 134 -11.87 18.09 -9.57
C ASN A 134 -10.38 17.71 -9.42
N GLU A 135 -9.55 18.09 -10.36
CA GLU A 135 -8.13 17.68 -10.39
C GLU A 135 -7.35 18.12 -9.14
N GLN A 136 -7.62 19.33 -8.63
CA GLN A 136 -6.87 19.88 -7.52
C GLN A 136 -7.22 19.23 -6.17
N ILE A 137 -8.35 18.55 -6.06
CA ILE A 137 -8.86 18.07 -4.77
C ILE A 137 -7.89 17.11 -4.09
N ILE A 138 -7.31 16.15 -4.82
CA ILE A 138 -6.37 15.18 -4.22
C ILE A 138 -5.11 15.86 -3.69
N PHE A 139 -4.58 16.86 -4.39
CA PHE A 139 -3.41 17.60 -3.94
C PHE A 139 -3.72 18.40 -2.67
N ASP A 140 -4.90 18.99 -2.59
CA ASP A 140 -5.32 19.78 -1.41
C ASP A 140 -5.50 18.85 -0.21
N VAL A 141 -6.11 17.68 -0.38
CA VAL A 141 -6.24 16.65 0.66
C VAL A 141 -4.86 16.17 1.13
N ILE A 142 -3.96 15.80 0.22
CA ILE A 142 -2.60 15.39 0.55
C ILE A 142 -1.88 16.50 1.33
N ASN A 143 -2.01 17.75 0.89
CA ASN A 143 -1.39 18.90 1.56
C ASN A 143 -1.88 19.11 2.99
N VAL A 144 -3.16 18.84 3.29
CA VAL A 144 -3.68 18.88 4.67
C VAL A 144 -2.93 17.87 5.55
N TYR A 145 -2.82 16.62 5.11
CA TYR A 145 -2.13 15.58 5.86
C TYR A 145 -0.63 15.86 6.01
N ARG A 146 0.03 16.28 4.95
CA ARG A 146 1.46 16.60 4.98
C ARG A 146 1.78 17.79 5.90
N LYS A 147 0.98 18.84 5.88
CA LYS A 147 1.12 19.99 6.82
C LYS A 147 0.97 19.57 8.27
N ALA A 148 0.18 18.52 8.54
CA ALA A 148 0.03 17.94 9.86
C ALA A 148 1.14 16.93 10.22
N GLY A 149 2.13 16.73 9.36
CA GLY A 149 3.24 15.79 9.57
C GLY A 149 2.88 14.33 9.35
N LYS A 150 1.72 14.03 8.76
CA LYS A 150 1.30 12.66 8.47
C LYS A 150 1.93 12.15 7.18
N LYS A 151 2.20 10.85 7.16
CA LYS A 151 2.65 10.12 5.97
C LYS A 151 1.46 9.79 5.07
N VAL A 152 1.67 9.82 3.76
CA VAL A 152 0.62 9.58 2.76
C VAL A 152 0.96 8.37 1.92
N ILE A 153 0.06 7.38 1.90
CA ILE A 153 0.10 6.21 1.03
C ILE A 153 -0.98 6.36 -0.02
N LEU A 154 -0.64 6.17 -1.29
CA LEU A 154 -1.62 6.14 -2.37
C LEU A 154 -2.06 4.70 -2.67
N TYR A 155 -3.37 4.47 -2.62
CA TYR A 155 -3.98 3.25 -3.15
C TYR A 155 -3.94 3.29 -4.68
N LEU A 156 -3.33 2.29 -5.30
CA LEU A 156 -3.27 2.11 -6.74
C LEU A 156 -3.80 0.73 -7.12
N ASN A 157 -4.82 0.67 -7.97
CA ASN A 157 -5.18 -0.58 -8.63
C ASN A 157 -4.15 -0.87 -9.73
N ALA A 158 -3.23 -1.80 -9.45
CA ALA A 158 -2.09 -2.10 -10.30
C ALA A 158 -2.49 -2.73 -11.66
N ALA A 159 -3.66 -3.34 -11.74
CA ALA A 159 -4.12 -3.97 -12.99
C ALA A 159 -4.65 -2.96 -14.03
N GLY A 160 -5.04 -1.75 -13.58
CA GLY A 160 -5.58 -0.74 -14.50
C GLY A 160 -6.76 -1.24 -15.35
N PRO A 161 -6.83 -0.84 -16.63
CA PRO A 161 -7.92 -1.26 -17.53
C PRO A 161 -8.00 -2.78 -17.77
N SER A 162 -6.94 -3.54 -17.51
CA SER A 162 -6.94 -5.01 -17.58
C SER A 162 -7.93 -5.69 -16.61
N MET A 163 -8.44 -4.94 -15.63
CA MET A 163 -9.50 -5.41 -14.74
C MET A 163 -10.85 -5.55 -15.43
N ILE A 164 -11.10 -4.79 -16.47
CA ILE A 164 -12.39 -4.75 -17.16
C ILE A 164 -12.62 -6.06 -17.92
N THR A 165 -13.79 -6.63 -17.74
CA THR A 165 -14.23 -7.89 -18.37
C THR A 165 -15.39 -7.65 -19.33
N ASP A 166 -15.74 -8.67 -20.12
CA ASP A 166 -16.88 -8.61 -21.04
C ASP A 166 -18.23 -8.53 -20.32
N ASN A 167 -18.26 -8.82 -19.02
CA ASN A 167 -19.46 -8.74 -18.17
C ASN A 167 -19.67 -7.36 -17.55
N ASP A 168 -18.68 -6.47 -17.68
CA ASP A 168 -18.78 -5.11 -17.15
C ASP A 168 -19.69 -4.23 -18.05
N PRO A 169 -20.18 -3.08 -17.53
CA PRO A 169 -21.01 -2.15 -18.29
C PRO A 169 -20.40 -1.72 -19.63
N GLU A 170 -21.22 -1.38 -20.60
CA GLU A 170 -20.79 -1.03 -21.97
C GLU A 170 -19.78 0.12 -21.97
N ASN A 171 -20.03 1.17 -21.20
CA ASN A 171 -19.14 2.32 -21.08
C ASN A 171 -17.74 1.94 -20.49
N GLU A 172 -17.65 0.96 -19.61
CA GLU A 172 -16.38 0.44 -19.12
C GLU A 172 -15.66 -0.36 -20.21
N ARG A 173 -16.40 -1.18 -20.97
CA ARG A 173 -15.84 -1.93 -22.10
C ARG A 173 -15.34 -1.01 -23.23
N GLU A 174 -15.97 0.16 -23.41
CA GLU A 174 -15.46 1.18 -24.35
C GLU A 174 -14.09 1.72 -23.92
N ILE A 175 -13.89 1.96 -22.63
CA ILE A 175 -12.58 2.34 -22.09
C ILE A 175 -11.53 1.25 -22.34
N LYS A 176 -11.88 0.00 -22.09
CA LYS A 176 -10.99 -1.14 -22.37
C LYS A 176 -10.61 -1.19 -23.83
N ALA A 177 -11.58 -1.04 -24.73
CA ALA A 177 -11.32 -1.06 -26.17
C ALA A 177 -10.40 0.09 -26.61
N ALA A 178 -10.58 1.30 -26.06
CA ALA A 178 -9.72 2.44 -26.34
C ALA A 178 -8.29 2.22 -25.80
N TRP A 179 -8.16 1.61 -24.61
CA TRP A 179 -6.89 1.23 -24.04
C TRP A 179 -6.16 0.18 -24.89
N GLU A 180 -6.90 -0.84 -25.36
CA GLU A 180 -6.37 -1.87 -26.25
C GLU A 180 -5.89 -1.28 -27.59
N GLU A 181 -6.63 -0.35 -28.18
CA GLU A 181 -6.20 0.37 -29.39
C GLU A 181 -4.92 1.17 -29.14
N TYR A 182 -4.84 1.89 -28.01
CA TYR A 182 -3.69 2.69 -27.65
C TYR A 182 -2.40 1.84 -27.54
N TYR A 183 -2.39 0.77 -26.73
CA TYR A 183 -1.15 0.01 -26.57
C TYR A 183 -0.80 -0.81 -27.83
N ASN A 184 -1.78 -1.24 -28.61
CA ASN A 184 -1.50 -1.91 -29.88
C ASN A 184 -0.87 -0.97 -30.90
N THR A 185 -1.29 0.29 -30.93
CA THR A 185 -0.82 1.29 -31.90
C THR A 185 0.51 1.91 -31.47
N GLU A 186 0.61 2.38 -30.24
CA GLU A 186 1.75 3.16 -29.75
C GLU A 186 2.86 2.29 -29.15
N TRP A 187 2.52 1.07 -28.67
CA TRP A 187 3.42 0.20 -27.91
C TRP A 187 3.63 -1.18 -28.56
N ASN A 188 3.25 -1.36 -29.82
CA ASN A 188 3.38 -2.63 -30.54
C ASN A 188 2.76 -3.83 -29.81
N GLY A 189 1.68 -3.63 -29.07
CA GLY A 189 0.97 -4.63 -28.30
C GLY A 189 1.55 -4.91 -26.91
N ASP A 190 2.57 -4.16 -26.46
CA ASP A 190 3.11 -4.29 -25.10
C ASP A 190 2.29 -3.47 -24.11
N GLU A 191 1.21 -4.07 -23.60
CA GLU A 191 0.34 -3.47 -22.59
C GLU A 191 1.09 -3.11 -21.32
N GLY A 192 2.02 -3.99 -20.87
CA GLY A 192 2.78 -3.77 -19.66
C GLY A 192 3.68 -2.53 -19.73
N ALA A 193 4.35 -2.31 -20.85
CA ALA A 193 5.16 -1.12 -21.07
C ALA A 193 4.29 0.15 -21.16
N ALA A 194 3.16 0.07 -21.87
CA ALA A 194 2.21 1.18 -21.97
C ALA A 194 1.68 1.59 -20.58
N TRP A 195 1.30 0.60 -19.78
CA TRP A 195 0.78 0.83 -18.44
C TRP A 195 1.81 1.45 -17.50
N ARG A 196 3.04 0.92 -17.47
CA ARG A 196 4.14 1.50 -16.69
C ARG A 196 4.44 2.94 -17.09
N TYR A 197 4.46 3.24 -18.38
CA TYR A 197 4.71 4.59 -18.88
C TYR A 197 3.64 5.59 -18.42
N LEU A 198 2.38 5.17 -18.44
CA LEU A 198 1.26 5.97 -17.96
C LEU A 198 1.34 6.19 -16.45
N VAL A 199 1.59 5.13 -15.67
CA VAL A 199 1.70 5.20 -14.20
C VAL A 199 2.91 6.04 -13.78
N GLU A 200 4.05 5.94 -14.48
CA GLU A 200 5.22 6.78 -14.24
C GLU A 200 4.90 8.28 -14.40
N GLY A 201 4.14 8.64 -15.42
CA GLY A 201 3.74 10.03 -15.64
C GLY A 201 2.91 10.59 -14.50
N TYR A 202 2.03 9.79 -13.91
CA TYR A 202 1.31 10.18 -12.69
C TYR A 202 2.22 10.18 -11.45
N ALA A 203 3.10 9.20 -11.30
CA ALA A 203 4.01 9.13 -10.16
C ALA A 203 4.89 10.38 -10.06
N LYS A 204 5.34 10.93 -11.20
CA LYS A 204 6.07 12.20 -11.28
C LYS A 204 5.28 13.38 -10.72
N ARG A 205 3.94 13.37 -10.89
CA ARG A 205 3.06 14.41 -10.32
C ARG A 205 2.96 14.35 -8.80
N PHE A 206 3.17 13.18 -8.21
CA PHE A 206 3.15 12.95 -6.77
C PHE A 206 4.54 12.92 -6.12
N ASP A 207 5.61 13.14 -6.89
CA ASP A 207 6.98 13.15 -6.38
C ASP A 207 7.15 14.14 -5.22
N GLY A 208 7.72 13.67 -4.10
CA GLY A 208 7.87 14.43 -2.86
C GLY A 208 6.56 14.72 -2.10
N LEU A 209 5.41 14.30 -2.60
CA LEU A 209 4.11 14.51 -1.96
C LEU A 209 3.61 13.26 -1.21
N VAL A 210 4.04 12.08 -1.60
CA VAL A 210 3.61 10.81 -1.01
C VAL A 210 4.80 10.02 -0.47
N ASP A 211 4.53 9.13 0.46
CA ASP A 211 5.55 8.33 1.15
C ASP A 211 5.48 6.85 0.75
N GLY A 212 4.45 6.46 0.02
CA GLY A 212 4.32 5.08 -0.45
C GLY A 212 3.11 4.82 -1.32
N TYR A 213 3.06 3.59 -1.83
CA TYR A 213 1.95 3.05 -2.61
C TYR A 213 1.44 1.75 -1.99
N TRP A 214 0.15 1.57 -2.02
CA TRP A 214 -0.51 0.31 -1.74
C TRP A 214 -1.11 -0.23 -3.04
N LEU A 215 -0.50 -1.31 -3.57
CA LEU A 215 -0.83 -1.88 -4.87
C LEU A 215 -1.87 -3.00 -4.74
N ASP A 216 -3.02 -2.81 -5.36
CA ASP A 216 -4.09 -3.80 -5.41
C ASP A 216 -4.13 -4.53 -6.76
N ASN A 217 -4.74 -5.71 -6.77
CA ASN A 217 -5.00 -6.51 -7.97
C ASN A 217 -3.76 -6.85 -8.80
N VAL A 218 -2.59 -6.97 -8.18
CA VAL A 218 -1.32 -7.24 -8.86
C VAL A 218 -1.29 -8.56 -9.64
N ARG A 219 -2.19 -9.51 -9.34
CA ARG A 219 -2.33 -10.75 -10.12
C ARG A 219 -2.84 -10.54 -11.55
N LYS A 220 -3.46 -9.41 -11.81
CA LYS A 220 -3.95 -8.99 -13.13
C LYS A 220 -3.10 -7.84 -13.71
N LEU A 221 -1.98 -7.53 -13.08
CA LEU A 221 -1.05 -6.53 -13.58
C LEU A 221 -0.54 -6.94 -14.96
N PRO A 222 -0.65 -6.09 -15.97
CA PRO A 222 0.00 -6.34 -17.25
C PRO A 222 1.52 -6.21 -17.10
N GLY A 223 2.25 -7.25 -17.52
CA GLY A 223 3.71 -7.28 -17.43
C GLY A 223 4.24 -7.78 -16.08
N SER A 224 5.48 -7.42 -15.77
CA SER A 224 6.23 -7.87 -14.60
C SER A 224 5.97 -6.99 -13.38
N LEU A 225 5.76 -7.60 -12.21
CA LEU A 225 5.66 -6.88 -10.94
C LEU A 225 6.97 -6.16 -10.59
N SER A 226 8.12 -6.78 -10.86
CA SER A 226 9.43 -6.17 -10.67
C SER A 226 9.54 -4.86 -11.44
N ASP A 227 9.28 -4.90 -12.75
CA ASP A 227 9.38 -3.71 -13.60
C ASP A 227 8.40 -2.60 -13.17
N PHE A 228 7.23 -2.99 -12.68
CA PHE A 228 6.24 -2.04 -12.20
C PHE A 228 6.68 -1.32 -10.92
N VAL A 229 7.19 -2.07 -9.94
CA VAL A 229 7.76 -1.50 -8.71
C VAL A 229 8.99 -0.64 -9.02
N ASP A 230 9.86 -1.09 -9.93
CA ASP A 230 11.02 -0.34 -10.39
C ASP A 230 10.61 0.98 -11.05
N THR A 231 9.53 0.99 -11.80
CA THR A 231 8.98 2.21 -12.39
C THR A 231 8.60 3.24 -11.33
N LEU A 232 7.88 2.84 -10.28
CA LEU A 232 7.54 3.74 -9.17
C LEU A 232 8.78 4.26 -8.46
N ARG A 233 9.76 3.38 -8.18
CA ARG A 233 11.00 3.75 -7.48
C ARG A 233 11.99 4.51 -8.34
N SER A 234 11.88 4.47 -9.65
CA SER A 234 12.68 5.32 -10.53
C SER A 234 12.32 6.81 -10.36
N VAL A 235 11.10 7.09 -9.92
CA VAL A 235 10.65 8.45 -9.59
C VAL A 235 11.12 8.85 -8.19
N ASP A 236 10.86 8.01 -7.19
CA ASP A 236 11.33 8.21 -5.82
C ASP A 236 11.76 6.86 -5.20
N PRO A 237 13.06 6.64 -4.98
CA PRO A 237 13.59 5.39 -4.44
C PRO A 237 13.23 5.15 -2.97
N THR A 238 12.73 6.16 -2.26
CA THR A 238 12.38 6.08 -0.82
C THR A 238 10.94 5.64 -0.57
N LEU A 239 10.15 5.41 -1.63
CA LEU A 239 8.75 4.99 -1.51
C LEU A 239 8.61 3.64 -0.83
N ALA A 240 7.75 3.57 0.17
CA ALA A 240 7.30 2.31 0.75
C ALA A 240 6.21 1.67 -0.11
N ILE A 241 6.38 0.40 -0.47
CA ILE A 241 5.45 -0.33 -1.34
C ILE A 241 4.78 -1.46 -0.56
N GLY A 242 3.45 -1.42 -0.47
CA GLY A 242 2.62 -2.53 -0.02
C GLY A 242 1.98 -3.23 -1.22
N ILE A 243 2.02 -4.56 -1.27
CA ILE A 243 1.57 -5.34 -2.43
C ILE A 243 0.49 -6.32 -2.03
N ASN A 244 -0.72 -6.14 -2.57
CA ASN A 244 -1.84 -7.05 -2.37
C ASN A 244 -1.93 -8.06 -3.53
N GLU A 245 -1.30 -9.20 -3.34
CA GLU A 245 -1.44 -10.33 -4.26
C GLU A 245 -2.71 -11.15 -3.99
N LYS A 246 -3.55 -10.70 -3.03
CA LYS A 246 -4.71 -11.44 -2.54
C LYS A 246 -4.33 -12.85 -2.07
N LYS A 247 -3.13 -12.98 -1.52
CA LYS A 247 -2.64 -14.22 -0.92
C LYS A 247 -2.78 -14.10 0.58
N ALA A 248 -3.58 -14.98 1.17
CA ALA A 248 -3.59 -15.19 2.61
C ALA A 248 -2.87 -16.51 2.90
N TYR A 249 -2.02 -16.50 3.93
CA TYR A 249 -1.35 -17.71 4.36
C TYR A 249 -2.06 -18.24 5.60
N PHE A 250 -2.52 -19.46 5.48
CA PHE A 250 -3.04 -20.24 6.57
C PHE A 250 -2.09 -21.40 6.82
N THR A 251 -2.01 -21.87 8.05
CA THR A 251 -1.40 -23.17 8.31
C THR A 251 -2.51 -24.20 8.52
N ASP A 252 -2.36 -25.34 7.89
CA ASP A 252 -3.17 -26.51 8.16
C ASP A 252 -2.87 -27.09 9.56
N ALA A 253 -3.55 -28.18 9.90
CA ALA A 253 -3.34 -28.89 11.16
C ALA A 253 -1.92 -29.46 11.32
N SER A 254 -1.16 -29.64 10.21
CA SER A 254 0.23 -30.10 10.19
C SER A 254 1.24 -28.96 10.39
N GLY A 255 0.80 -27.70 10.28
CA GLY A 255 1.64 -26.51 10.28
C GLY A 255 2.19 -26.15 8.90
N GLU A 256 1.74 -26.82 7.84
CA GLU A 256 2.10 -26.48 6.47
C GLU A 256 1.32 -25.24 6.00
N TYR A 257 2.01 -24.35 5.29
CA TYR A 257 1.38 -23.15 4.73
C TYR A 257 0.52 -23.51 3.53
N LEU A 258 -0.76 -23.27 3.64
CA LEU A 258 -1.70 -23.34 2.55
C LEU A 258 -1.92 -21.95 1.96
N TYR A 259 -1.83 -21.87 0.67
CA TYR A 259 -2.12 -20.68 -0.09
C TYR A 259 -3.61 -20.66 -0.42
N VAL A 260 -4.30 -19.65 0.09
CA VAL A 260 -5.70 -19.40 -0.27
C VAL A 260 -5.79 -18.08 -1.00
N ASP A 261 -6.41 -18.12 -2.15
CA ASP A 261 -6.87 -16.93 -2.83
C ASP A 261 -7.92 -16.23 -1.94
N SER A 262 -7.83 -14.92 -1.78
CA SER A 262 -8.85 -14.17 -1.02
C SER A 262 -10.23 -14.18 -1.70
N ASP A 263 -10.27 -14.55 -2.99
CA ASP A 263 -11.51 -14.88 -3.70
C ASP A 263 -11.88 -16.36 -3.52
N GLY A 264 -10.97 -17.20 -3.02
CA GLY A 264 -11.03 -18.65 -2.91
C GLY A 264 -11.83 -19.18 -1.74
N LEU A 265 -12.69 -18.36 -1.18
CA LEU A 265 -13.75 -18.82 -0.28
C LEU A 265 -14.81 -19.67 -0.96
N ASP A 266 -14.76 -19.76 -2.28
CA ASP A 266 -15.58 -20.70 -3.04
C ASP A 266 -15.10 -22.15 -2.89
N ASP A 267 -13.87 -22.36 -2.43
CA ASP A 267 -13.35 -23.69 -2.08
C ASP A 267 -13.87 -24.09 -0.70
N GLN A 268 -15.17 -24.38 -0.64
CA GLN A 268 -15.87 -24.84 0.58
C GLN A 268 -15.31 -26.17 1.11
N ASP A 269 -14.34 -26.75 0.44
CA ASP A 269 -13.70 -28.02 0.80
C ASP A 269 -12.46 -27.85 1.67
N ASP A 270 -11.90 -26.61 1.79
CA ASP A 270 -10.70 -26.35 2.57
C ASP A 270 -11.07 -25.94 4.00
N THR A 271 -11.39 -26.94 4.83
CA THR A 271 -11.95 -26.77 6.16
C THR A 271 -10.91 -26.75 7.30
N ASP A 272 -9.62 -26.88 7.00
CA ASP A 272 -8.60 -27.14 8.03
C ASP A 272 -7.72 -25.95 8.41
N TYR A 273 -8.11 -24.73 8.07
CA TYR A 273 -7.31 -23.53 8.35
C TYR A 273 -7.34 -23.11 9.82
N LYS A 274 -6.16 -23.00 10.43
CA LYS A 274 -6.04 -22.66 11.85
C LYS A 274 -5.35 -21.35 12.15
N ILE A 275 -4.52 -20.83 11.25
CA ILE A 275 -3.68 -19.65 11.53
C ILE A 275 -3.70 -18.69 10.36
N ILE A 276 -4.05 -17.44 10.65
CA ILE A 276 -3.98 -16.32 9.71
C ILE A 276 -2.72 -15.52 10.02
N LYS A 277 -1.80 -15.40 9.05
CA LYS A 277 -0.55 -14.65 9.22
C LYS A 277 -0.41 -13.53 8.21
N HIS A 278 0.11 -12.40 8.67
CA HIS A 278 0.58 -11.32 7.82
C HIS A 278 2.02 -11.59 7.40
N VAL A 279 2.23 -12.29 6.31
CA VAL A 279 3.57 -12.59 5.80
C VAL A 279 3.82 -11.90 4.46
N PRO A 280 5.08 -11.51 4.16
CA PRO A 280 5.44 -11.04 2.84
C PRO A 280 5.19 -12.13 1.78
N THR A 281 4.60 -11.76 0.65
CA THR A 281 4.26 -12.69 -0.44
C THR A 281 5.22 -12.65 -1.61
N ASN A 282 6.11 -11.64 -1.61
CA ASN A 282 7.13 -11.42 -2.62
C ASN A 282 8.28 -10.59 -2.05
N GLU A 283 9.35 -10.42 -2.82
CA GLU A 283 10.56 -9.68 -2.45
C GLU A 283 10.48 -8.17 -2.70
N TYR A 284 9.43 -7.68 -3.34
CA TYR A 284 9.34 -6.28 -3.77
C TYR A 284 8.66 -5.36 -2.77
N GLY A 285 7.79 -5.91 -1.90
CA GLY A 285 7.06 -5.15 -0.89
C GLY A 285 7.94 -4.73 0.30
N ASP A 286 7.73 -3.53 0.84
CA ASP A 286 8.37 -3.03 2.06
C ASP A 286 7.49 -3.24 3.30
N PHE A 287 6.19 -3.41 3.08
CA PHE A 287 5.22 -3.76 4.11
C PHE A 287 4.14 -4.69 3.55
N THR A 288 3.53 -5.49 4.40
CA THR A 288 2.44 -6.38 3.97
C THR A 288 1.20 -5.56 3.66
N ALA A 289 0.43 -5.99 2.66
CA ALA A 289 -0.81 -5.31 2.29
C ALA A 289 -1.82 -5.23 3.44
N GLY A 290 -1.78 -6.21 4.33
CA GLY A 290 -2.67 -6.26 5.48
C GLY A 290 -4.13 -6.57 5.15
N HIS A 291 -4.44 -6.75 3.89
CA HIS A 291 -5.75 -7.08 3.40
C HIS A 291 -6.02 -8.58 3.62
N ILE A 292 -6.23 -8.94 4.87
CA ILE A 292 -6.64 -10.30 5.19
C ILE A 292 -8.11 -10.30 5.57
N THR A 293 -8.88 -10.76 4.64
CA THR A 293 -10.23 -11.17 4.94
C THR A 293 -10.36 -12.62 4.53
N PRO A 294 -10.23 -13.56 5.47
CA PRO A 294 -10.44 -14.97 5.16
C PRO A 294 -11.77 -15.20 4.46
N LEU A 295 -12.69 -14.28 4.61
CA LEU A 295 -14.01 -14.32 4.03
C LEU A 295 -14.20 -13.36 2.84
N GLY A 296 -13.14 -12.73 2.33
CA GLY A 296 -13.19 -11.81 1.19
C GLY A 296 -14.09 -10.58 1.35
N ARG A 297 -14.57 -10.30 2.57
CA ARG A 297 -15.62 -9.29 2.83
C ARG A 297 -15.36 -8.39 4.04
N GLY A 298 -14.13 -8.14 4.38
CA GLY A 298 -13.81 -7.41 5.59
C GLY A 298 -13.56 -8.33 6.79
N ALA A 299 -13.55 -7.79 7.99
CA ALA A 299 -13.34 -8.58 9.19
C ALA A 299 -14.41 -9.68 9.32
N PRO A 300 -14.03 -10.90 9.74
CA PRO A 300 -15.00 -11.93 10.05
C PRO A 300 -16.00 -11.41 11.09
N PRO A 301 -17.24 -11.90 11.13
CA PRO A 301 -18.30 -11.39 12.01
C PRO A 301 -17.90 -11.23 13.48
N ASN A 302 -16.98 -12.03 13.98
CA ASN A 302 -16.50 -11.95 15.36
C ASN A 302 -15.07 -11.45 15.49
N SER A 303 -14.34 -11.29 14.39
CA SER A 303 -12.94 -10.88 14.33
C SER A 303 -11.99 -11.67 15.26
N TRP A 304 -12.43 -12.82 15.78
CA TRP A 304 -11.69 -13.55 16.80
C TRP A 304 -10.44 -14.23 16.25
N GLY A 305 -10.44 -14.62 14.97
CA GLY A 305 -9.27 -15.16 14.31
C GLY A 305 -8.12 -14.16 14.24
N TYR A 306 -8.42 -12.87 14.15
CA TYR A 306 -7.40 -11.83 14.25
C TYR A 306 -6.81 -11.74 15.64
N GLU A 307 -7.64 -11.82 16.67
CA GLU A 307 -7.21 -11.78 18.06
C GLU A 307 -6.34 -12.97 18.45
N GLU A 308 -6.68 -14.17 17.98
CA GLU A 308 -5.99 -15.39 18.38
C GLU A 308 -4.74 -15.70 17.55
N TYR A 309 -4.68 -15.24 16.30
CA TYR A 309 -3.62 -15.64 15.38
C TYR A 309 -2.89 -14.44 14.75
N THR A 310 -3.62 -13.51 14.13
CA THR A 310 -2.99 -12.43 13.37
C THR A 310 -2.25 -11.46 14.27
N ILE A 311 -2.88 -10.97 15.33
CA ILE A 311 -2.25 -10.01 16.24
C ILE A 311 -1.07 -10.62 16.99
N PRO A 312 -1.16 -11.84 17.58
CA PRO A 312 0.00 -12.49 18.17
C PRO A 312 1.17 -12.68 17.19
N ASP A 313 0.90 -13.06 15.95
CA ASP A 313 1.94 -13.18 14.91
C ASP A 313 2.62 -11.83 14.62
N MET A 314 1.86 -10.74 14.52
CA MET A 314 2.42 -9.39 14.35
C MET A 314 3.21 -8.92 15.59
N GLN A 315 2.79 -9.34 16.80
CA GLN A 315 3.49 -9.00 18.05
C GLN A 315 4.82 -9.75 18.19
N GLU A 316 4.85 -11.02 17.80
CA GLU A 316 6.04 -11.85 17.89
C GLU A 316 7.11 -11.45 16.86
N THR A 317 6.70 -11.17 15.63
CA THR A 317 7.60 -10.84 14.51
C THR A 317 7.05 -9.67 13.69
N PRO A 318 7.20 -8.41 14.14
CA PRO A 318 6.69 -7.25 13.41
C PRO A 318 7.37 -7.03 12.04
N TRP A 319 8.56 -7.58 11.86
CA TRP A 319 9.27 -7.62 10.58
C TRP A 319 9.49 -9.07 10.18
N ASP A 320 9.14 -9.40 8.94
CA ASP A 320 9.30 -10.75 8.40
C ASP A 320 9.88 -10.70 6.98
N SER A 321 10.41 -11.81 6.48
CA SER A 321 11.10 -11.86 5.20
C SER A 321 10.48 -12.89 4.26
N TYR A 322 10.38 -12.53 2.99
CA TYR A 322 10.06 -13.48 1.95
C TYR A 322 11.29 -14.34 1.63
N ASN A 323 11.18 -15.67 1.82
CA ASN A 323 12.27 -16.64 1.59
C ASN A 323 13.60 -16.31 2.28
N GLY A 324 13.57 -15.63 3.43
CA GLY A 324 14.76 -15.28 4.18
C GLY A 324 15.56 -14.09 3.63
N ASN A 325 15.09 -13.45 2.58
CA ASN A 325 15.73 -12.30 1.94
C ASN A 325 15.29 -10.98 2.59
N LYS A 326 14.78 -10.06 1.81
CA LYS A 326 14.33 -8.74 2.26
C LYS A 326 13.24 -8.85 3.33
N LYS A 327 13.36 -8.02 4.38
CA LYS A 327 12.32 -7.88 5.40
C LYS A 327 11.28 -6.84 5.00
N ALA A 328 10.02 -7.17 5.23
CA ALA A 328 8.90 -6.28 5.12
C ALA A 328 8.22 -6.10 6.48
N LEU A 329 7.73 -4.89 6.74
CA LEU A 329 6.98 -4.60 7.96
C LEU A 329 5.61 -5.28 7.89
N LYS A 330 5.22 -5.97 8.95
CA LYS A 330 3.83 -6.43 9.07
C LYS A 330 2.92 -5.24 9.30
N HIS A 331 1.95 -5.11 8.44
CA HIS A 331 0.94 -4.06 8.47
C HIS A 331 -0.43 -4.69 8.30
N GLY A 332 -1.39 -4.30 9.14
CA GLY A 332 -2.78 -4.72 9.04
C GLY A 332 -3.66 -3.59 8.52
N TRP A 333 -4.47 -3.85 7.50
CA TRP A 333 -5.49 -2.93 7.01
C TRP A 333 -6.87 -3.54 7.23
N PHE A 334 -7.55 -3.08 8.27
CA PHE A 334 -8.81 -3.65 8.76
C PHE A 334 -9.99 -2.74 8.41
N PRO A 335 -11.03 -3.24 7.73
CA PRO A 335 -12.27 -2.49 7.58
C PRO A 335 -12.98 -2.41 8.93
N ILE A 336 -13.35 -1.20 9.33
CA ILE A 336 -14.13 -0.99 10.56
C ILE A 336 -15.58 -1.49 10.41
N ARG A 337 -16.04 -1.61 9.16
CA ARG A 337 -17.35 -2.10 8.78
C ARG A 337 -17.29 -3.47 8.10
N SER A 338 -18.45 -4.07 7.89
CA SER A 338 -18.59 -5.36 7.19
C SER A 338 -18.24 -5.28 5.69
N THR A 339 -18.03 -4.09 5.14
CA THR A 339 -17.58 -3.85 3.77
C THR A 339 -16.49 -2.78 3.72
N TRP A 340 -15.71 -2.77 2.65
CA TRP A 340 -14.58 -1.82 2.47
C TRP A 340 -15.01 -0.39 2.10
N SER A 341 -16.22 -0.19 1.59
CA SER A 341 -16.56 1.05 0.89
C SER A 341 -17.96 1.60 1.13
N SER A 342 -18.70 1.09 2.10
CA SER A 342 -20.06 1.56 2.34
C SER A 342 -20.29 2.00 3.77
N SER A 343 -20.55 3.29 3.96
CA SER A 343 -20.98 3.87 5.25
C SER A 343 -22.34 3.34 5.75
N ARG A 344 -23.05 2.60 4.90
CA ARG A 344 -24.35 2.00 5.23
C ARG A 344 -24.24 0.55 5.73
N SER A 345 -23.05 -0.04 5.70
CA SER A 345 -22.84 -1.38 6.23
C SER A 345 -22.61 -1.33 7.75
N ASP A 346 -22.82 -2.47 8.41
CA ASP A 346 -22.71 -2.57 9.86
C ASP A 346 -21.25 -2.38 10.32
N LEU A 347 -21.07 -1.72 11.46
CA LEU A 347 -19.80 -1.73 12.18
C LEU A 347 -19.50 -3.13 12.68
N VAL A 348 -18.30 -3.64 12.42
CA VAL A 348 -17.86 -4.97 12.90
C VAL A 348 -16.83 -4.87 14.02
N PHE A 349 -16.27 -3.68 14.26
CA PHE A 349 -15.40 -3.40 15.39
C PHE A 349 -16.06 -2.39 16.33
N GLY A 350 -16.16 -2.75 17.60
CA GLY A 350 -16.48 -1.79 18.65
C GLY A 350 -15.23 -1.05 19.14
N ILE A 351 -15.44 0.02 19.92
CA ILE A 351 -14.38 0.89 20.47
C ILE A 351 -13.29 0.08 21.17
N GLU A 352 -13.66 -0.84 22.06
CA GLU A 352 -12.72 -1.59 22.88
C GLU A 352 -11.83 -2.51 22.00
N GLN A 353 -12.42 -3.20 21.04
CA GLN A 353 -11.69 -4.07 20.14
C GLN A 353 -10.77 -3.28 19.21
N ALA A 354 -11.26 -2.18 18.64
CA ALA A 354 -10.47 -1.33 17.76
C ALA A 354 -9.27 -0.72 18.50
N TYR A 355 -9.48 -0.21 19.72
CA TYR A 355 -8.39 0.26 20.56
C TYR A 355 -7.38 -0.83 20.90
N ARG A 356 -7.84 -2.01 21.29
CA ARG A 356 -6.97 -3.15 21.62
C ARG A 356 -6.11 -3.57 20.44
N PHE A 357 -6.69 -3.65 19.23
CA PHE A 357 -5.95 -3.96 18.00
C PHE A 357 -4.87 -2.91 17.72
N THR A 358 -5.28 -1.64 17.71
CA THR A 358 -4.36 -0.52 17.50
C THR A 358 -3.21 -0.58 18.49
N ARG A 359 -3.53 -0.72 19.78
CA ARG A 359 -2.54 -0.73 20.86
C ARG A 359 -1.56 -1.89 20.76
N LYS A 360 -2.07 -3.12 20.58
CA LYS A 360 -1.22 -4.32 20.50
C LYS A 360 -0.28 -4.28 19.30
N ILE A 361 -0.79 -3.88 18.15
CA ILE A 361 -0.02 -3.84 16.91
C ILE A 361 1.06 -2.74 16.97
N THR A 362 0.68 -1.53 17.37
CA THR A 362 1.62 -0.40 17.45
C THR A 362 2.65 -0.56 18.55
N ASP A 363 2.29 -1.09 19.73
CA ASP A 363 3.24 -1.33 20.81
C ASP A 363 4.28 -2.41 20.45
N ALA A 364 3.95 -3.33 19.53
CA ALA A 364 4.88 -4.32 19.00
C ALA A 364 5.80 -3.76 17.90
N GLY A 365 5.52 -2.56 17.39
CA GLY A 365 6.28 -1.97 16.30
C GLY A 365 5.79 -2.37 14.90
N ALA A 366 4.62 -3.00 14.77
CA ALA A 366 3.94 -3.23 13.49
C ALA A 366 3.03 -2.05 13.12
N GLY A 367 2.55 -2.01 11.87
CA GLY A 367 1.66 -0.95 11.39
C GLY A 367 0.19 -1.37 11.35
N ILE A 368 -0.73 -0.42 11.52
CA ILE A 368 -2.17 -0.66 11.36
C ILE A 368 -2.86 0.51 10.68
N THR A 369 -3.74 0.20 9.74
CA THR A 369 -4.66 1.16 9.11
C THR A 369 -6.10 0.72 9.32
N TRP A 370 -6.96 1.62 9.76
CA TRP A 370 -8.40 1.41 9.78
C TRP A 370 -8.99 1.87 8.46
N SER A 371 -9.66 0.97 7.74
CA SER A 371 -10.43 1.36 6.57
C SER A 371 -11.72 2.01 7.02
N THR A 372 -11.77 3.33 6.88
CA THR A 372 -12.92 4.16 7.20
C THR A 372 -13.64 4.58 5.93
N THR A 373 -14.91 4.89 6.05
CA THR A 373 -15.78 5.30 4.96
C THR A 373 -16.07 6.80 5.05
N GLN A 374 -16.31 7.41 3.91
CA GLN A 374 -16.63 8.82 3.81
C GLN A 374 -18.07 9.02 3.31
N ASP A 375 -18.75 9.98 3.93
CA ASP A 375 -20.03 10.52 3.48
C ASP A 375 -19.84 11.99 3.14
N GLU A 376 -20.08 12.36 1.89
CA GLU A 376 -19.82 13.70 1.36
C GLU A 376 -18.44 14.28 1.71
N GLY A 377 -17.41 13.44 1.75
CA GLY A 377 -16.02 13.82 2.05
C GLY A 377 -15.62 13.75 3.51
N TYR A 378 -16.57 13.70 4.46
CA TYR A 378 -16.32 13.52 5.88
C TYR A 378 -16.27 12.04 6.26
N MET A 379 -15.46 11.68 7.26
CA MET A 379 -15.56 10.35 7.87
C MET A 379 -16.94 10.16 8.47
N SER A 380 -17.53 8.96 8.32
CA SER A 380 -18.82 8.65 8.95
C SER A 380 -18.75 8.87 10.47
N ALA A 381 -19.79 9.49 11.04
CA ALA A 381 -19.76 9.97 12.43
C ALA A 381 -19.50 8.86 13.45
N ASP A 382 -20.09 7.69 13.26
CA ASP A 382 -19.92 6.52 14.13
C ASP A 382 -18.50 5.93 14.05
N GLU A 383 -17.85 6.02 12.90
CA GLU A 383 -16.43 5.66 12.73
C GLU A 383 -15.51 6.70 13.37
N MET A 384 -15.82 7.98 13.18
CA MET A 384 -15.06 9.07 13.81
C MET A 384 -15.09 8.95 15.34
N ASP A 385 -16.24 8.60 15.94
CA ASP A 385 -16.35 8.38 17.37
C ASP A 385 -15.40 7.25 17.87
N ILE A 386 -15.30 6.16 17.10
CA ILE A 386 -14.36 5.08 17.42
C ILE A 386 -12.90 5.57 17.30
N MET A 387 -12.57 6.30 16.24
CA MET A 387 -11.21 6.80 16.02
C MET A 387 -10.81 7.82 17.08
N ILE A 388 -11.70 8.71 17.47
CA ILE A 388 -11.49 9.68 18.57
C ILE A 388 -11.23 8.96 19.90
N GLU A 389 -11.94 7.86 20.16
CA GLU A 389 -11.70 7.11 21.38
C GLU A 389 -10.35 6.37 21.36
N ILE A 390 -9.92 5.86 20.18
CA ILE A 390 -8.55 5.36 20.00
C ILE A 390 -7.54 6.47 20.31
N GLU A 391 -7.70 7.64 19.70
CA GLU A 391 -6.84 8.82 19.93
C GLU A 391 -6.74 9.18 21.41
N ASN A 392 -7.89 9.35 22.07
CA ASN A 392 -7.96 9.71 23.47
C ASN A 392 -7.23 8.73 24.37
N ARG A 393 -7.33 7.43 24.10
CA ARG A 393 -6.76 6.38 24.93
C ARG A 393 -5.29 6.09 24.63
N ILE A 394 -4.86 6.20 23.38
CA ILE A 394 -3.47 5.92 23.00
C ILE A 394 -2.52 7.05 23.39
N THR A 395 -3.01 8.29 23.48
CA THR A 395 -2.22 9.47 23.85
C THR A 395 -2.08 9.69 25.35
N GLN A 396 -2.80 8.96 26.18
CA GLN A 396 -2.66 9.01 27.64
C GLN A 396 -1.25 8.56 28.08
N THR A 397 -0.81 9.08 29.22
CA THR A 397 0.47 8.67 29.82
C THR A 397 0.24 8.21 31.26
N PRO A 398 0.35 6.91 31.60
CA PRO A 398 0.53 5.79 30.64
C PRO A 398 -0.68 5.62 29.71
N LYS A 399 -0.47 5.01 28.56
CA LYS A 399 -1.58 4.67 27.64
C LYS A 399 -2.67 3.92 28.40
N ALA A 400 -3.94 4.18 28.08
CA ALA A 400 -5.07 3.54 28.73
C ALA A 400 -5.02 2.01 28.65
N ASN A 401 -5.49 1.34 29.67
CA ASN A 401 -5.67 -0.10 29.62
C ASN A 401 -6.82 -0.47 28.68
N TYR A 402 -6.81 -1.70 28.21
CA TYR A 402 -7.90 -2.31 27.43
C TYR A 402 -8.38 -3.60 28.10
N GLU A 403 -9.62 -3.97 27.83
CA GLU A 403 -10.20 -5.21 28.33
C GLU A 403 -9.51 -6.42 27.67
N ALA A 404 -9.39 -7.51 28.44
CA ALA A 404 -8.90 -8.76 27.87
C ALA A 404 -9.87 -9.28 26.80
N TYR A 405 -9.29 -9.79 25.70
CA TYR A 405 -10.09 -10.45 24.69
C TYR A 405 -10.75 -11.72 25.26
N GLN A 406 -12.01 -11.87 24.92
CA GLN A 406 -12.77 -13.09 25.20
C GLN A 406 -13.35 -13.59 23.88
N LYS A 407 -13.02 -14.83 23.50
CA LYS A 407 -13.58 -15.46 22.31
C LYS A 407 -15.11 -15.51 22.44
N PRO A 408 -15.86 -14.95 21.47
CA PRO A 408 -17.31 -15.01 21.49
C PRO A 408 -17.81 -16.45 21.45
N VAL A 409 -18.91 -16.72 22.18
CA VAL A 409 -19.53 -18.05 22.18
C VAL A 409 -19.98 -18.41 20.76
N GLY A 410 -19.59 -19.57 20.27
CA GLY A 410 -19.89 -20.02 18.91
C GLY A 410 -19.03 -19.41 17.81
N ALA A 411 -17.95 -18.70 18.16
CA ALA A 411 -16.97 -18.22 17.21
C ALA A 411 -15.91 -19.30 16.95
N TYR A 412 -15.87 -19.77 15.74
CA TYR A 412 -14.91 -20.77 15.26
C TYR A 412 -14.31 -20.32 13.94
N LEU A 413 -13.04 -20.62 13.71
CA LEU A 413 -12.48 -20.51 12.37
C LEU A 413 -13.16 -21.52 11.43
N LEU A 414 -13.17 -21.20 10.16
CA LEU A 414 -13.62 -22.12 9.12
C LEU A 414 -12.86 -23.45 9.30
N GLY A 415 -13.59 -24.58 9.39
CA GLY A 415 -13.00 -25.90 9.61
C GLY A 415 -12.75 -26.32 11.07
N GLU A 416 -12.91 -25.45 12.04
CA GLU A 416 -12.94 -25.86 13.45
C GLU A 416 -14.29 -26.49 13.79
N THR A 417 -14.24 -27.61 14.52
CA THR A 417 -15.45 -28.21 15.08
C THR A 417 -15.87 -27.44 16.34
N PRO A 418 -17.15 -27.12 16.49
CA PRO A 418 -17.68 -26.48 17.71
C PRO A 418 -17.37 -27.25 18.99
#